data_8608a7e17bc9fe3ad00f580762e307bb
#
_entry.id   8608a7e17bc9fe3ad00f580762e307bb
#
_cell.length_a   1.000
_cell.length_b   1.000
_cell.length_c   1.000
_cell.angle_alpha   90.00
_cell.angle_beta   90.00
_cell.angle_gamma   90.00
#
_symmetry.space_group_name_H-M   'P 1'
#
loop_
_entity.id
_entity.type
_entity.pdbx_description
1 polymer ?
#
loop_
_entity_poly.entity_id
_entity_poly.type
_entity_poly.pdbx_seq_one_letter_code
_entity_poly.pdbx_strand_id
1 'polypeptide(L)'
;FTGTFGMPNLDKLALHLKNPEYKTDAKIEVVTTERNGETMPTHIHFENNAGDFENDYRFMNKAIIEEKLKSVKFKGAAWNVTFHPSNAAVLKMKLQSAAHSEEPNFNVKTKATGGVNDLVFSFGDQSTHAGEFVFQNAVEGTLQHTWSWPVAAVQAVLGLDGDVTMSISDQGAMQISVDSGLAKYDYILPAQSK
;
A
#
# COMPACT_ATOMS: atom_id res chain seq x y z
N PHE A 1 -14.77 3.12 -20.22
CA PHE A 1 -13.59 2.27 -20.44
C PHE A 1 -14.07 0.84 -20.68
N THR A 2 -13.75 0.28 -21.84
CA THR A 2 -14.01 -1.13 -22.16
C THR A 2 -12.68 -1.84 -22.43
N GLY A 3 -12.53 -3.09 -21.93
CA GLY A 3 -11.32 -3.90 -22.13
C GLY A 3 -10.40 -3.96 -20.94
N THR A 4 -9.33 -4.76 -21.04
CA THR A 4 -8.28 -4.92 -20.04
C THR A 4 -7.04 -4.14 -20.47
N PHE A 5 -6.60 -3.18 -19.64
CA PHE A 5 -5.42 -2.37 -19.87
C PHE A 5 -4.79 -1.98 -18.52
N GLY A 6 -3.50 -1.75 -18.51
CA GLY A 6 -2.79 -1.30 -17.32
C GLY A 6 -2.54 0.19 -17.35
N MET A 7 -2.57 0.81 -16.20
CA MET A 7 -2.27 2.23 -16.00
C MET A 7 -0.90 2.36 -15.29
N PRO A 8 0.22 2.42 -16.03
CA PRO A 8 1.54 2.56 -15.44
C PRO A 8 1.79 4.00 -14.98
N ASN A 9 2.64 4.19 -13.98
CA ASN A 9 3.05 5.53 -13.51
C ASN A 9 1.87 6.44 -13.17
N LEU A 10 1.04 6.05 -12.21
CA LEU A 10 -0.15 6.80 -11.78
C LEU A 10 0.16 8.23 -11.36
N ASP A 11 1.38 8.51 -10.85
CA ASP A 11 1.82 9.87 -10.55
C ASP A 11 1.84 10.75 -11.79
N LYS A 12 2.23 10.19 -12.96
CA LYS A 12 2.18 10.91 -14.24
C LYS A 12 0.75 11.24 -14.66
N LEU A 13 -0.17 10.27 -14.50
CA LEU A 13 -1.58 10.53 -14.73
C LEU A 13 -2.13 11.61 -13.79
N ALA A 14 -1.77 11.55 -12.50
CA ALA A 14 -2.16 12.56 -11.53
C ALA A 14 -1.66 13.96 -11.88
N LEU A 15 -0.45 14.08 -12.45
CA LEU A 15 0.08 15.36 -12.95
C LEU A 15 -0.76 15.90 -14.10
N HIS A 16 -1.15 15.06 -15.08
CA HIS A 16 -2.02 15.50 -16.18
C HIS A 16 -3.39 15.95 -15.66
N LEU A 17 -4.02 15.17 -14.77
CA LEU A 17 -5.33 15.48 -14.21
C LEU A 17 -5.33 16.75 -13.32
N LYS A 18 -4.18 17.10 -12.73
CA LYS A 18 -4.02 18.32 -11.91
C LYS A 18 -3.54 19.53 -12.72
N ASN A 19 -3.17 19.35 -13.99
CA ASN A 19 -2.62 20.41 -14.82
C ASN A 19 -3.67 21.53 -15.05
N PRO A 20 -3.33 22.80 -14.77
CA PRO A 20 -4.23 23.93 -14.99
C PRO A 20 -4.74 24.05 -16.43
N GLU A 21 -3.94 23.70 -17.43
CA GLU A 21 -4.29 23.74 -18.85
C GLU A 21 -5.48 22.86 -19.21
N TYR A 22 -5.76 21.83 -18.40
CA TYR A 22 -6.86 20.90 -18.64
C TYR A 22 -8.08 21.11 -17.73
N LYS A 23 -8.15 22.23 -16.99
CA LYS A 23 -9.24 22.47 -16.03
C LYS A 23 -10.52 23.01 -16.66
N THR A 24 -10.41 23.70 -17.79
CA THR A 24 -11.56 24.39 -18.40
C THR A 24 -11.65 23.99 -19.88
N ASP A 25 -12.80 23.42 -20.25
CA ASP A 25 -13.15 23.05 -21.63
C ASP A 25 -12.08 22.23 -22.38
N ALA A 26 -11.27 21.47 -21.63
CA ALA A 26 -10.27 20.59 -22.20
C ALA A 26 -10.93 19.34 -22.82
N LYS A 27 -10.34 18.86 -23.89
CA LYS A 27 -10.70 17.58 -24.49
C LYS A 27 -9.88 16.48 -23.82
N ILE A 28 -10.56 15.56 -23.12
CA ILE A 28 -9.94 14.38 -22.51
C ILE A 28 -10.65 13.16 -23.04
N GLU A 29 -9.97 12.35 -23.83
CA GLU A 29 -10.58 11.20 -24.47
C GLU A 29 -9.72 9.94 -24.40
N VAL A 30 -10.36 8.77 -24.35
CA VAL A 30 -9.68 7.50 -24.46
C VAL A 30 -9.57 7.12 -25.93
N VAL A 31 -8.35 7.11 -26.43
CA VAL A 31 -8.07 6.69 -27.81
C VAL A 31 -7.94 5.17 -27.86
N THR A 32 -8.62 4.58 -28.83
CA THR A 32 -8.64 3.14 -29.05
C THR A 32 -8.06 2.80 -30.42
N THR A 33 -7.61 1.55 -30.56
CA THR A 33 -7.21 0.97 -31.86
C THR A 33 -7.85 -0.40 -32.03
N GLU A 34 -8.10 -0.78 -33.27
CA GLU A 34 -8.51 -2.16 -33.59
C GLU A 34 -7.27 -3.02 -33.84
N ARG A 35 -7.19 -4.14 -33.14
CA ARG A 35 -6.16 -5.14 -33.32
C ARG A 35 -6.75 -6.53 -33.22
N ASN A 36 -6.58 -7.35 -34.28
CA ASN A 36 -7.15 -8.70 -34.40
C ASN A 36 -8.66 -8.75 -34.18
N GLY A 37 -9.41 -7.71 -34.63
CA GLY A 37 -10.87 -7.64 -34.48
C GLY A 37 -11.36 -7.23 -33.08
N GLU A 38 -10.45 -6.85 -32.17
CA GLU A 38 -10.78 -6.32 -30.83
C GLU A 38 -10.41 -4.83 -30.76
N THR A 39 -11.34 -4.02 -30.26
CA THR A 39 -11.11 -2.61 -29.96
C THR A 39 -10.37 -2.52 -28.63
N MET A 40 -9.15 -1.96 -28.63
CA MET A 40 -8.30 -1.87 -27.44
C MET A 40 -7.94 -0.41 -27.13
N PRO A 41 -8.09 0.03 -25.88
CA PRO A 41 -7.63 1.35 -25.48
C PRO A 41 -6.10 1.43 -25.49
N THR A 42 -5.55 2.52 -26.03
CA THR A 42 -4.11 2.74 -26.18
C THR A 42 -3.57 3.80 -25.26
N HIS A 43 -4.31 4.90 -25.06
CA HIS A 43 -3.90 6.03 -24.24
C HIS A 43 -5.09 6.92 -23.88
N ILE A 44 -4.90 7.80 -22.92
CA ILE A 44 -5.75 8.97 -22.70
C ILE A 44 -5.06 10.14 -23.40
N HIS A 45 -5.77 10.77 -24.32
CA HIS A 45 -5.37 12.01 -24.96
C HIS A 45 -5.92 13.20 -24.17
N PHE A 46 -5.07 14.16 -23.88
CA PHE A 46 -5.38 15.42 -23.20
C PHE A 46 -5.04 16.57 -24.14
N GLU A 47 -5.98 17.43 -24.42
CA GLU A 47 -5.81 18.64 -25.25
C GLU A 47 -6.48 19.82 -24.55
N ASN A 48 -5.82 20.97 -24.43
CA ASN A 48 -6.44 22.15 -23.87
C ASN A 48 -7.43 22.79 -24.86
N ASN A 49 -8.22 23.74 -24.39
CA ASN A 49 -9.25 24.40 -25.22
C ASN A 49 -8.65 25.18 -26.43
N ALA A 50 -7.42 25.67 -26.33
CA ALA A 50 -6.76 26.41 -27.41
C ALA A 50 -6.15 25.49 -28.48
N GLY A 51 -5.98 24.18 -28.20
CA GLY A 51 -5.38 23.23 -29.12
C GLY A 51 -3.86 23.39 -29.29
N ASP A 52 -3.20 24.10 -28.38
CA ASP A 52 -1.77 24.36 -28.42
C ASP A 52 -0.97 23.64 -27.33
N PHE A 53 -1.67 22.88 -26.46
CA PHE A 53 -1.06 22.09 -25.40
C PHE A 53 -1.72 20.70 -25.31
N GLU A 54 -0.98 19.66 -25.69
CA GLU A 54 -1.47 18.29 -25.73
C GLU A 54 -0.52 17.30 -25.05
N ASN A 55 -1.05 16.22 -24.51
CA ASN A 55 -0.30 15.12 -23.92
C ASN A 55 -1.03 13.78 -24.06
N ASP A 56 -0.26 12.71 -24.15
CA ASP A 56 -0.76 11.35 -24.14
C ASP A 56 -0.28 10.61 -22.88
N TYR A 57 -1.22 10.03 -22.13
CA TYR A 57 -0.93 9.07 -21.10
C TYR A 57 -1.17 7.65 -21.63
N ARG A 58 -0.09 6.93 -21.92
CA ARG A 58 -0.13 5.62 -22.56
C ARG A 58 -0.49 4.49 -21.61
N PHE A 59 -1.36 3.60 -22.07
CA PHE A 59 -1.71 2.37 -21.36
C PHE A 59 -0.71 1.26 -21.62
N MET A 60 -0.63 0.34 -20.66
CA MET A 60 0.06 -0.93 -20.82
C MET A 60 -0.94 -1.94 -21.42
N ASN A 61 -0.55 -2.67 -22.46
CA ASN A 61 -1.42 -3.63 -23.10
C ASN A 61 -1.64 -4.89 -22.22
N LYS A 62 -2.73 -5.62 -22.52
CA LYS A 62 -3.15 -6.83 -21.80
C LYS A 62 -2.04 -7.88 -21.71
N ALA A 63 -1.28 -8.12 -22.79
CA ALA A 63 -0.23 -9.14 -22.82
C ALA A 63 0.90 -8.84 -21.81
N ILE A 64 1.32 -7.57 -21.69
CA ILE A 64 2.31 -7.15 -20.71
C ILE A 64 1.76 -7.31 -19.28
N ILE A 65 0.47 -7.01 -19.08
CA ILE A 65 -0.17 -7.18 -17.80
C ILE A 65 -0.17 -8.65 -17.39
N GLU A 66 -0.60 -9.54 -18.27
CA GLU A 66 -0.67 -10.99 -18.03
C GLU A 66 0.70 -11.61 -17.81
N GLU A 67 1.73 -11.11 -18.49
CA GLU A 67 3.12 -11.54 -18.28
C GLU A 67 3.67 -11.09 -16.93
N LYS A 68 3.42 -9.82 -16.54
CA LYS A 68 3.98 -9.22 -15.33
C LYS A 68 3.14 -9.48 -14.08
N LEU A 69 1.83 -9.52 -14.21
CA LEU A 69 0.90 -9.88 -13.14
C LEU A 69 0.74 -11.41 -13.09
N LYS A 70 1.83 -12.13 -12.88
CA LYS A 70 1.73 -13.49 -12.32
C LYS A 70 1.10 -13.30 -10.95
N SER A 71 -0.22 -13.41 -10.88
CA SER A 71 -0.97 -13.21 -9.65
C SER A 71 -0.49 -14.22 -8.62
N VAL A 72 0.37 -13.78 -7.71
CA VAL A 72 0.59 -14.50 -6.47
C VAL A 72 -0.74 -14.44 -5.73
N LYS A 73 -1.57 -15.47 -5.91
CA LYS A 73 -2.83 -15.57 -5.18
C LYS A 73 -2.46 -15.82 -3.73
N PHE A 74 -2.72 -14.84 -2.88
CA PHE A 74 -2.67 -15.04 -1.45
C PHE A 74 -3.68 -16.15 -1.08
N LYS A 75 -3.17 -17.25 -0.52
CA LYS A 75 -3.98 -18.43 -0.16
C LYS A 75 -4.68 -18.30 1.20
N GLY A 76 -4.55 -17.13 1.84
CA GLY A 76 -4.98 -16.90 3.21
C GLY A 76 -3.85 -17.20 4.21
N ALA A 77 -4.02 -16.70 5.43
CA ALA A 77 -3.19 -17.00 6.58
C ALA A 77 -4.06 -17.16 7.83
N ALA A 78 -3.60 -17.90 8.82
CA ALA A 78 -4.21 -17.89 10.14
C ALA A 78 -3.79 -16.59 10.84
N TRP A 79 -4.74 -15.71 11.11
CA TRP A 79 -4.48 -14.46 11.80
C TRP A 79 -4.41 -14.67 13.30
N ASN A 80 -3.23 -14.43 13.88
CA ASN A 80 -2.97 -14.64 15.30
C ASN A 80 -3.33 -13.41 16.15
N VAL A 81 -3.19 -12.23 15.57
CA VAL A 81 -3.52 -10.94 16.21
C VAL A 81 -4.28 -10.09 15.20
N THR A 82 -5.44 -9.55 15.61
CA THR A 82 -6.24 -8.62 14.80
C THR A 82 -6.71 -7.47 15.68
N PHE A 83 -6.56 -6.23 15.18
CA PHE A 83 -6.90 -5.02 15.93
C PHE A 83 -7.09 -3.81 15.01
N HIS A 84 -7.59 -2.71 15.59
CA HIS A 84 -7.73 -1.41 14.93
C HIS A 84 -6.66 -0.46 15.48
N PRO A 85 -5.65 -0.07 14.67
CA PRO A 85 -4.60 0.82 15.13
C PRO A 85 -5.16 2.23 15.42
N SER A 86 -4.81 2.79 16.57
CA SER A 86 -5.18 4.18 16.86
C SER A 86 -4.27 5.17 16.13
N ASN A 87 -4.79 6.38 15.86
CA ASN A 87 -3.97 7.46 15.30
C ASN A 87 -2.74 7.78 16.15
N ALA A 88 -2.86 7.66 17.48
CA ALA A 88 -1.74 7.85 18.40
C ALA A 88 -0.65 6.78 18.22
N ALA A 89 -1.04 5.52 17.99
CA ALA A 89 -0.10 4.43 17.72
C ALA A 89 0.63 4.65 16.39
N VAL A 90 -0.11 5.05 15.34
CA VAL A 90 0.48 5.37 14.02
C VAL A 90 1.45 6.55 14.14
N LEU A 91 1.11 7.59 14.91
CA LEU A 91 2.01 8.71 15.17
C LEU A 91 3.28 8.28 15.91
N LYS A 92 3.17 7.43 16.94
CA LYS A 92 4.34 6.85 17.64
C LYS A 92 5.25 6.10 16.67
N MET A 93 4.68 5.30 15.75
CA MET A 93 5.45 4.60 14.74
C MET A 93 6.21 5.58 13.84
N LYS A 94 5.56 6.67 13.38
CA LYS A 94 6.21 7.72 12.57
C LYS A 94 7.37 8.38 13.31
N LEU A 95 7.20 8.70 14.59
CA LEU A 95 8.24 9.31 15.43
C LEU A 95 9.43 8.36 15.63
N GLN A 96 9.16 7.09 15.94
CA GLN A 96 10.21 6.09 16.13
C GLN A 96 10.97 5.79 14.83
N SER A 97 10.28 5.68 13.72
CA SER A 97 10.95 5.46 12.42
C SER A 97 11.79 6.66 11.98
N ALA A 98 11.39 7.87 12.31
CA ALA A 98 12.22 9.06 12.06
C ALA A 98 13.48 9.09 12.92
N ALA A 99 13.38 8.66 14.20
CA ALA A 99 14.51 8.54 15.09
C ALA A 99 15.49 7.40 14.72
N HIS A 100 15.02 6.42 13.95
CA HIS A 100 15.79 5.25 13.47
C HIS A 100 15.73 5.18 11.94
N SER A 101 16.01 6.30 11.29
CA SER A 101 15.86 6.44 9.82
C SER A 101 16.82 5.56 9.01
N GLU A 102 17.89 5.08 9.64
CA GLU A 102 18.85 4.09 9.11
C GLU A 102 18.27 2.68 9.04
N GLU A 103 17.21 2.38 9.81
CA GLU A 103 16.58 1.07 9.85
C GLU A 103 15.44 0.98 8.79
N PRO A 104 15.61 0.26 7.70
CA PRO A 104 14.57 0.14 6.66
C PRO A 104 13.38 -0.71 7.11
N ASN A 105 13.58 -1.55 8.14
CA ASN A 105 12.59 -2.48 8.67
C ASN A 105 12.38 -2.27 10.17
N PHE A 106 11.22 -2.68 10.64
CA PHE A 106 10.91 -2.78 12.07
C PHE A 106 10.47 -4.20 12.41
N ASN A 107 10.67 -4.59 13.67
CA ASN A 107 10.30 -5.91 14.17
C ASN A 107 8.99 -5.82 14.95
N VAL A 108 8.20 -6.88 14.88
CA VAL A 108 6.92 -7.04 15.56
C VAL A 108 6.92 -8.31 16.39
N LYS A 109 6.51 -8.20 17.64
CA LYS A 109 6.33 -9.33 18.56
C LYS A 109 5.18 -9.04 19.53
N THR A 110 4.65 -10.06 20.17
CA THR A 110 3.82 -9.88 21.37
C THR A 110 4.66 -10.03 22.62
N LYS A 111 4.34 -9.25 23.67
CA LYS A 111 4.99 -9.27 24.97
C LYS A 111 3.93 -9.38 26.07
N ALA A 112 4.01 -10.40 26.89
CA ALA A 112 3.11 -10.54 28.03
C ALA A 112 3.45 -9.52 29.11
N THR A 113 2.46 -8.70 29.50
CA THR A 113 2.58 -7.68 30.53
C THR A 113 1.37 -7.75 31.44
N GLY A 114 1.54 -8.14 32.71
CA GLY A 114 0.45 -8.18 33.69
C GLY A 114 -0.72 -9.12 33.33
N GLY A 115 -0.46 -10.20 32.60
CA GLY A 115 -1.49 -11.18 32.20
C GLY A 115 -2.21 -10.88 30.90
N VAL A 116 -1.86 -9.80 30.22
CA VAL A 116 -2.33 -9.46 28.86
C VAL A 116 -1.15 -9.44 27.89
N ASN A 117 -1.43 -9.54 26.59
CA ASN A 117 -0.41 -9.46 25.56
C ASN A 117 -0.44 -8.07 24.92
N ASP A 118 0.69 -7.39 24.91
CA ASP A 118 0.88 -6.15 24.18
C ASP A 118 1.57 -6.44 22.85
N LEU A 119 1.13 -5.80 21.77
CA LEU A 119 1.82 -5.81 20.49
C LEU A 119 2.89 -4.72 20.49
N VAL A 120 4.13 -5.15 20.32
CA VAL A 120 5.30 -4.30 20.43
C VAL A 120 6.01 -4.20 19.09
N PHE A 121 6.34 -2.97 18.70
CA PHE A 121 7.18 -2.68 17.55
C PHE A 121 8.55 -2.22 18.02
N SER A 122 9.63 -2.70 17.35
CA SER A 122 11.00 -2.34 17.68
C SER A 122 11.83 -2.09 16.44
N PHE A 123 12.79 -1.17 16.56
CA PHE A 123 13.76 -0.77 15.55
C PHE A 123 15.16 -1.07 16.03
N GLY A 124 16.05 -1.40 15.10
CA GLY A 124 17.44 -1.71 15.42
C GLY A 124 17.63 -2.96 16.28
N ASP A 125 18.84 -3.14 16.73
CA ASP A 125 19.25 -4.22 17.64
C ASP A 125 20.30 -3.72 18.66
N GLN A 126 20.92 -4.62 19.41
CA GLN A 126 21.92 -4.27 20.43
C GLN A 126 23.24 -3.71 19.85
N SER A 127 23.45 -3.86 18.54
CA SER A 127 24.66 -3.35 17.85
C SER A 127 24.44 -1.98 17.21
N THR A 128 23.18 -1.50 17.17
CA THR A 128 22.79 -0.21 16.59
C THR A 128 21.96 0.61 17.60
N HIS A 129 21.48 1.76 17.16
CA HIS A 129 20.48 2.50 17.94
C HIS A 129 19.18 1.71 17.96
N ALA A 130 18.71 1.33 19.13
CA ALA A 130 17.52 0.51 19.29
C ALA A 130 16.38 1.27 19.97
N GLY A 131 15.16 1.03 19.52
CA GLY A 131 13.95 1.59 20.14
C GLY A 131 12.80 0.57 20.13
N GLU A 132 12.03 0.55 21.20
CA GLU A 132 10.85 -0.33 21.34
C GLU A 132 9.69 0.49 21.88
N PHE A 133 8.48 0.24 21.39
CA PHE A 133 7.26 0.84 21.92
C PHE A 133 6.05 -0.08 21.76
N VAL A 134 5.07 0.07 22.65
CA VAL A 134 3.80 -0.64 22.53
C VAL A 134 2.96 0.05 21.45
N PHE A 135 2.71 -0.68 20.38
CA PHE A 135 1.85 -0.21 19.28
C PHE A 135 0.37 -0.42 19.61
N GLN A 136 0.04 -1.58 20.17
CA GLN A 136 -1.32 -1.89 20.62
C GLN A 136 -1.27 -2.63 21.96
N ASN A 137 -2.03 -2.12 22.93
CA ASN A 137 -2.17 -2.76 24.24
C ASN A 137 -3.23 -3.87 24.17
N ALA A 138 -3.09 -4.88 25.03
CA ALA A 138 -4.07 -5.89 25.32
C ALA A 138 -4.67 -6.54 24.07
N VAL A 139 -3.81 -7.00 23.16
CA VAL A 139 -4.24 -7.71 21.96
C VAL A 139 -4.71 -9.12 22.31
N GLU A 140 -5.75 -9.58 21.62
CA GLU A 140 -6.14 -10.97 21.65
C GLU A 140 -5.16 -11.79 20.78
N GLY A 141 -4.68 -12.92 21.33
CA GLY A 141 -3.73 -13.79 20.67
C GLY A 141 -2.26 -13.46 20.94
N THR A 142 -1.39 -14.25 20.33
CA THR A 142 0.08 -14.15 20.50
C THR A 142 0.80 -14.45 19.21
N LEU A 143 1.98 -13.84 19.05
CA LEU A 143 2.97 -14.20 18.04
C LEU A 143 4.07 -15.01 18.74
N GLN A 144 4.35 -16.21 18.23
CA GLN A 144 5.42 -17.06 18.74
C GLN A 144 6.80 -16.64 18.20
N HIS A 145 6.80 -15.92 17.06
CA HIS A 145 7.98 -15.46 16.38
C HIS A 145 8.02 -13.94 16.31
N THR A 146 9.23 -13.40 16.22
CA THR A 146 9.43 -11.99 15.88
C THR A 146 9.56 -11.88 14.35
N TRP A 147 8.69 -11.08 13.76
CA TRP A 147 8.63 -10.85 12.32
C TRP A 147 9.08 -9.43 11.98
N SER A 148 9.60 -9.23 10.77
CA SER A 148 10.12 -7.94 10.31
C SER A 148 9.40 -7.49 9.04
N TRP A 149 9.04 -6.18 8.96
CA TRP A 149 8.40 -5.58 7.79
C TRP A 149 9.04 -4.25 7.41
N PRO A 150 9.00 -3.86 6.10
CA PRO A 150 9.49 -2.58 5.64
C PRO A 150 8.71 -1.41 6.25
N VAL A 151 9.39 -0.47 6.87
CA VAL A 151 8.80 0.73 7.48
C VAL A 151 7.99 1.53 6.46
N ALA A 152 8.61 1.82 5.30
CA ALA A 152 8.01 2.66 4.26
C ALA A 152 6.68 2.08 3.72
N ALA A 153 6.63 0.75 3.49
CA ALA A 153 5.44 0.10 2.98
C ALA A 153 4.28 0.14 3.99
N VAL A 154 4.56 -0.18 5.27
CA VAL A 154 3.53 -0.17 6.32
C VAL A 154 3.03 1.25 6.59
N GLN A 155 3.92 2.24 6.67
CA GLN A 155 3.53 3.64 6.89
C GLN A 155 2.73 4.22 5.72
N ALA A 156 3.06 3.85 4.47
CA ALA A 156 2.32 4.29 3.31
C ALA A 156 0.86 3.84 3.37
N VAL A 157 0.62 2.57 3.77
CA VAL A 157 -0.74 2.04 3.90
C VAL A 157 -1.47 2.63 5.12
N LEU A 158 -0.79 2.74 6.28
CA LEU A 158 -1.37 3.35 7.48
C LEU A 158 -1.63 4.86 7.35
N GLY A 159 -1.09 5.50 6.32
CA GLY A 159 -1.33 6.90 5.98
C GLY A 159 -2.52 7.12 5.04
N LEU A 160 -3.19 6.08 4.57
CA LEU A 160 -4.38 6.19 3.74
C LEU A 160 -5.59 6.57 4.60
N ASP A 161 -6.50 7.36 4.00
CA ASP A 161 -7.76 7.74 4.64
C ASP A 161 -8.73 6.55 4.67
N GLY A 162 -9.36 6.32 5.81
CA GLY A 162 -10.35 5.27 6.02
C GLY A 162 -10.23 4.54 7.36
N ASP A 163 -11.14 3.61 7.58
CA ASP A 163 -11.10 2.74 8.75
C ASP A 163 -10.08 1.62 8.54
N VAL A 164 -9.08 1.54 9.43
CA VAL A 164 -7.97 0.62 9.31
C VAL A 164 -8.13 -0.56 10.26
N THR A 165 -7.96 -1.77 9.72
CA THR A 165 -7.81 -3.01 10.51
C THR A 165 -6.47 -3.65 10.17
N MET A 166 -5.70 -4.05 11.18
CA MET A 166 -4.45 -4.80 10.99
C MET A 166 -4.62 -6.22 11.52
N SER A 167 -4.13 -7.17 10.74
CA SER A 167 -4.06 -8.59 11.13
C SER A 167 -2.64 -9.11 10.89
N ILE A 168 -2.10 -9.83 11.86
CA ILE A 168 -0.74 -10.36 11.82
C ILE A 168 -0.78 -11.87 12.06
N SER A 169 -0.07 -12.60 11.22
CA SER A 169 0.04 -14.04 11.26
C SER A 169 1.44 -14.46 11.68
N ASP A 170 1.51 -15.50 12.50
CA ASP A 170 2.76 -16.15 12.87
C ASP A 170 3.39 -16.98 11.72
N GLN A 171 2.74 -16.96 10.55
CA GLN A 171 3.27 -17.45 9.28
C GLN A 171 4.05 -16.38 8.50
N GLY A 172 4.28 -15.21 9.09
CA GLY A 172 5.01 -14.10 8.44
C GLY A 172 4.18 -13.32 7.42
N ALA A 173 2.88 -13.17 7.66
CA ALA A 173 2.02 -12.31 6.86
C ALA A 173 1.42 -11.20 7.71
N MET A 174 1.33 -10.00 7.16
CA MET A 174 0.58 -8.87 7.71
C MET A 174 -0.47 -8.44 6.69
N GLN A 175 -1.71 -8.31 7.12
CA GLN A 175 -2.77 -7.70 6.33
C GLN A 175 -3.13 -6.35 6.96
N ILE A 176 -3.21 -5.33 6.13
CA ILE A 176 -3.76 -4.02 6.50
C ILE A 176 -4.95 -3.80 5.58
N SER A 177 -6.14 -3.79 6.15
CA SER A 177 -7.38 -3.50 5.45
C SER A 177 -7.75 -2.04 5.69
N VAL A 178 -8.02 -1.30 4.62
CA VAL A 178 -8.45 0.11 4.66
C VAL A 178 -9.81 0.22 4.00
N ASP A 179 -10.82 0.64 4.76
CA ASP A 179 -12.16 0.91 4.26
C ASP A 179 -12.34 2.42 4.10
N SER A 180 -12.38 2.89 2.87
CA SER A 180 -12.56 4.31 2.54
C SER A 180 -14.03 4.73 2.46
N GLY A 181 -14.97 3.82 2.73
CA GLY A 181 -16.41 4.03 2.52
C GLY A 181 -16.86 3.86 1.06
N LEU A 182 -15.96 4.02 0.10
CA LEU A 182 -16.22 3.76 -1.33
C LEU A 182 -15.72 2.37 -1.75
N ALA A 183 -14.63 1.91 -1.14
CA ALA A 183 -14.03 0.62 -1.41
C ALA A 183 -13.23 0.14 -0.20
N LYS A 184 -13.12 -1.17 -0.06
CA LYS A 184 -12.23 -1.82 0.90
C LYS A 184 -11.02 -2.36 0.17
N TYR A 185 -9.83 -2.02 0.67
CA TYR A 185 -8.54 -2.43 0.13
C TYR A 185 -7.83 -3.30 1.14
N ASP A 186 -7.39 -4.49 0.72
CA ASP A 186 -6.61 -5.41 1.54
C ASP A 186 -5.16 -5.45 1.04
N TYR A 187 -4.24 -4.92 1.84
CA TYR A 187 -2.80 -4.92 1.56
C TYR A 187 -2.15 -6.08 2.30
N ILE A 188 -1.61 -7.05 1.55
CA ILE A 188 -0.92 -8.21 2.11
C ILE A 188 0.58 -8.00 1.98
N LEU A 189 1.25 -7.95 3.12
CA LEU A 189 2.68 -7.69 3.22
C LEU A 189 3.38 -8.95 3.77
N PRO A 190 4.25 -9.60 2.99
CA PRO A 190 5.07 -10.69 3.52
C PRO A 190 6.14 -10.12 4.45
N ALA A 191 6.46 -10.86 5.51
CA ALA A 191 7.60 -10.55 6.35
C ALA A 191 8.91 -10.68 5.55
N GLN A 192 9.90 -9.89 5.92
CA GLN A 192 11.24 -10.01 5.36
C GLN A 192 11.90 -11.29 5.92
N SER A 193 12.51 -12.07 5.05
CA SER A 193 13.40 -13.14 5.49
C SER A 193 14.64 -12.54 6.15
N LYS A 194 15.00 -13.05 7.34
CA LYS A 194 16.30 -12.73 7.96
C LYS A 194 17.43 -13.32 7.14
#